data_06d6c952e71b18204335076cdc428675
#
_entry.id   06d6c952e71b18204335076cdc428675
#
_cell.length_a   1.000
_cell.length_b   1.000
_cell.length_c   1.000
_cell.angle_alpha   90.00
_cell.angle_beta   90.00
_cell.angle_gamma   90.00
#
_symmetry.space_group_name_H-M   'P 1'
#
loop_
_entity.id
_entity.type
_entity.pdbx_description
1 polymer ?
#
loop_
_entity_poly.entity_id
_entity_poly.type
_entity_poly.pdbx_seq_one_letter_code
_entity_poly.pdbx_strand_id
1 'polypeptide(L)'
;MRFVLIVALGLAFGPVVAHAQDAQTLADVRQELTVLNVEVQKLRRELSTTGGAGAPVASGSVLDRVNAMESELQRLTSKTEELENKVNRVVTDGTNRIGDLEFRLVELEGGDVGSIGQTPTLGGGELPPTA
;
A
#
# COMPACT_ATOMS: atom_id res chain seq x y z
N MET A 1 -43.04 -17.63 37.80
CA MET A 1 -42.99 -16.18 37.56
C MET A 1 -41.63 -15.67 37.87
N ARG A 2 -40.98 -15.11 36.88
CA ARG A 2 -39.76 -14.29 36.79
C ARG A 2 -38.68 -14.87 35.93
N PHE A 3 -39.02 -14.94 34.67
CA PHE A 3 -38.05 -14.89 33.60
C PHE A 3 -37.82 -13.43 33.23
N VAL A 4 -36.71 -12.90 33.64
CA VAL A 4 -36.19 -11.60 33.20
C VAL A 4 -34.82 -11.88 32.61
N LEU A 5 -34.78 -11.93 31.26
CA LEU A 5 -34.09 -10.99 30.44
C LEU A 5 -32.60 -10.80 30.74
N ILE A 6 -31.79 -11.64 30.08
CA ILE A 6 -30.43 -11.25 29.75
C ILE A 6 -30.27 -11.38 28.22
N VAL A 7 -30.78 -10.38 27.54
CA VAL A 7 -30.43 -10.04 26.17
C VAL A 7 -29.83 -8.66 26.24
N ALA A 8 -28.61 -8.55 25.87
CA ALA A 8 -27.89 -7.39 25.38
C ALA A 8 -26.51 -7.28 25.99
N LEU A 9 -25.54 -7.93 25.43
CA LEU A 9 -24.19 -7.37 25.30
C LEU A 9 -23.41 -8.14 24.21
N GLY A 10 -23.77 -7.92 22.98
CA GLY A 10 -23.10 -8.54 21.86
C GLY A 10 -23.01 -7.61 20.67
N LEU A 11 -22.46 -6.41 20.85
CA LEU A 11 -22.28 -5.50 19.71
C LEU A 11 -21.24 -4.43 20.05
N ALA A 12 -19.99 -4.76 19.92
CA ALA A 12 -18.93 -3.77 19.69
C ALA A 12 -17.61 -4.44 19.32
N PHE A 13 -17.59 -5.28 18.29
CA PHE A 13 -16.37 -5.56 17.55
C PHE A 13 -16.62 -5.17 16.11
N GLY A 14 -16.60 -3.88 15.86
CA GLY A 14 -16.53 -3.32 14.53
C GLY A 14 -15.17 -3.64 13.89
N PRO A 15 -15.11 -3.78 12.57
CA PRO A 15 -13.96 -4.32 11.86
C PRO A 15 -12.80 -3.31 11.85
N VAL A 16 -11.77 -3.57 12.60
CA VAL A 16 -10.47 -2.87 12.54
C VAL A 16 -9.59 -3.41 11.41
N VAL A 17 -10.16 -4.12 10.44
CA VAL A 17 -9.39 -4.85 9.42
C VAL A 17 -9.10 -4.01 8.17
N ALA A 18 -9.59 -2.77 8.07
CA ALA A 18 -9.56 -2.02 6.81
C ALA A 18 -8.18 -1.41 6.45
N HIS A 19 -7.29 -1.22 7.39
CA HIS A 19 -6.06 -0.43 7.15
C HIS A 19 -4.82 -1.27 6.83
N ALA A 20 -4.81 -2.55 7.18
CA ALA A 20 -3.74 -3.46 6.76
C ALA A 20 -3.82 -3.82 5.26
N GLN A 21 -4.99 -3.62 4.65
CA GLN A 21 -5.21 -3.90 3.23
C GLN A 21 -4.56 -2.88 2.31
N ASP A 22 -4.39 -1.62 2.72
CA ASP A 22 -3.89 -0.56 1.83
C ASP A 22 -2.38 -0.71 1.54
N ALA A 23 -1.59 -1.09 2.55
CA ALA A 23 -0.16 -1.35 2.34
C ALA A 23 0.07 -2.63 1.52
N GLN A 24 -0.77 -3.65 1.74
CA GLN A 24 -0.71 -4.91 1.00
C GLN A 24 -1.16 -4.71 -0.45
N THR A 25 -2.20 -3.91 -0.70
CA THR A 25 -2.66 -3.58 -2.06
C THR A 25 -1.62 -2.80 -2.86
N LEU A 26 -0.86 -1.88 -2.24
CA LEU A 26 0.23 -1.18 -2.91
C LEU A 26 1.40 -2.12 -3.27
N ALA A 27 1.74 -3.06 -2.39
CA ALA A 27 2.74 -4.07 -2.66
C ALA A 27 2.32 -5.02 -3.80
N ASP A 28 1.06 -5.43 -3.81
CA ASP A 28 0.48 -6.26 -4.87
C ASP A 28 0.49 -5.52 -6.22
N VAL A 29 0.07 -4.25 -6.25
CA VAL A 29 0.11 -3.40 -7.46
C VAL A 29 1.54 -3.26 -7.98
N ARG A 30 2.52 -3.09 -7.10
CA ARG A 30 3.94 -3.02 -7.47
C ARG A 30 4.43 -4.33 -8.10
N GLN A 31 4.02 -5.45 -7.52
CA GLN A 31 4.35 -6.77 -8.06
C GLN A 31 3.72 -6.99 -9.43
N GLU A 32 2.46 -6.66 -9.60
CA GLU A 32 1.76 -6.75 -10.90
C GLU A 32 2.40 -5.85 -11.96
N LEU A 33 2.77 -4.62 -11.62
CA LEU A 33 3.50 -3.71 -12.52
C LEU A 33 4.84 -4.29 -12.95
N THR A 34 5.54 -4.99 -12.07
CA THR A 34 6.80 -5.65 -12.39
C THR A 34 6.58 -6.79 -13.38
N VAL A 35 5.55 -7.61 -13.17
CA VAL A 35 5.18 -8.71 -14.08
C VAL A 35 4.78 -8.15 -15.45
N LEU A 36 3.95 -7.10 -15.48
CA LEU A 36 3.54 -6.45 -16.72
C LEU A 36 4.73 -5.89 -17.50
N ASN A 37 5.69 -5.27 -16.81
CA ASN A 37 6.89 -4.75 -17.44
C ASN A 37 7.70 -5.86 -18.13
N VAL A 38 7.88 -7.00 -17.47
CA VAL A 38 8.55 -8.17 -18.06
C VAL A 38 7.81 -8.70 -19.29
N GLU A 39 6.47 -8.75 -19.22
CA GLU A 39 5.66 -9.24 -20.33
C GLU A 39 5.70 -8.29 -21.55
N VAL A 40 5.66 -6.98 -21.31
CA VAL A 40 5.81 -5.98 -22.38
C VAL A 40 7.19 -6.08 -23.04
N GLN A 41 8.26 -6.27 -22.28
CA GLN A 41 9.59 -6.48 -22.83
C GLN A 41 9.71 -7.79 -23.63
N LYS A 42 9.00 -8.82 -23.22
CA LYS A 42 8.93 -10.09 -23.96
C LYS A 42 8.21 -9.89 -25.29
N LEU A 43 7.02 -9.26 -25.27
CA LEU A 43 6.27 -8.92 -26.48
C LEU A 43 7.07 -8.05 -27.45
N ARG A 44 7.82 -7.09 -26.94
CA ARG A 44 8.71 -6.25 -27.74
C ARG A 44 9.78 -7.07 -28.44
N ARG A 45 10.41 -8.01 -27.75
CA ARG A 45 11.42 -8.92 -28.34
C ARG A 45 10.81 -9.84 -29.39
N GLU A 46 9.66 -10.41 -29.10
CA GLU A 46 8.93 -11.28 -30.06
C GLU A 46 8.53 -10.48 -31.30
N LEU A 47 8.04 -9.26 -31.14
CA LEU A 47 7.66 -8.41 -32.25
C LEU A 47 8.87 -7.98 -33.12
N SER A 48 10.02 -7.70 -32.48
CA SER A 48 11.25 -7.34 -33.17
C SER A 48 11.86 -8.53 -33.95
N THR A 49 11.64 -9.75 -33.48
CA THR A 49 12.10 -10.97 -34.13
C THR A 49 11.14 -11.46 -35.22
N THR A 50 9.83 -11.25 -35.05
CA THR A 50 8.81 -11.73 -36.01
C THR A 50 8.50 -10.69 -37.09
N GLY A 51 8.75 -9.40 -36.86
CA GLY A 51 8.48 -8.29 -37.77
C GLY A 51 9.43 -8.18 -38.97
N GLY A 52 10.43 -9.06 -39.08
CA GLY A 52 11.45 -8.99 -40.15
C GLY A 52 11.04 -9.53 -41.53
N ALA A 53 9.84 -10.10 -41.68
CA ALA A 53 9.56 -10.88 -42.88
C ALA A 53 8.37 -10.44 -43.75
N GLY A 54 7.68 -9.31 -43.50
CA GLY A 54 6.63 -9.04 -44.44
C GLY A 54 5.65 -7.88 -44.29
N ALA A 55 5.77 -6.99 -43.32
CA ALA A 55 4.86 -5.84 -43.24
C ALA A 55 5.53 -4.58 -42.63
N PRO A 56 6.16 -3.72 -43.41
CA PRO A 56 6.96 -2.62 -42.88
C PRO A 56 6.17 -1.47 -42.27
N VAL A 57 4.87 -1.39 -42.49
CA VAL A 57 4.06 -0.26 -41.99
C VAL A 57 3.29 -0.57 -40.70
N ALA A 58 2.88 -1.80 -40.52
CA ALA A 58 2.11 -2.21 -39.32
C ALA A 58 3.01 -2.48 -38.10
N SER A 59 4.25 -2.96 -38.32
CA SER A 59 5.19 -3.26 -37.25
C SER A 59 5.72 -2.01 -36.53
N GLY A 60 5.99 -0.92 -37.27
CA GLY A 60 6.40 0.35 -36.68
C GLY A 60 5.36 0.94 -35.71
N SER A 61 4.11 0.97 -36.11
CA SER A 61 3.00 1.46 -35.26
C SER A 61 2.78 0.60 -34.01
N VAL A 62 2.98 -0.72 -34.09
CA VAL A 62 2.84 -1.61 -32.94
C VAL A 62 4.02 -1.44 -31.97
N LEU A 63 5.24 -1.30 -32.49
CA LEU A 63 6.44 -1.02 -31.68
C LEU A 63 6.34 0.32 -30.97
N ASP A 64 5.84 1.36 -31.64
CA ASP A 64 5.61 2.68 -31.02
C ASP A 64 4.59 2.58 -29.87
N ARG A 65 3.54 1.81 -30.05
CA ARG A 65 2.56 1.56 -28.98
C ARG A 65 3.15 0.79 -27.80
N VAL A 66 3.97 -0.22 -28.07
CA VAL A 66 4.68 -0.98 -27.02
C VAL A 66 5.65 -0.08 -26.27
N ASN A 67 6.39 0.79 -26.94
CA ASN A 67 7.27 1.78 -26.32
C ASN A 67 6.49 2.77 -25.45
N ALA A 68 5.31 3.21 -25.89
CA ALA A 68 4.43 4.06 -25.11
C ALA A 68 3.91 3.35 -23.86
N MET A 69 3.54 2.08 -23.97
CA MET A 69 3.14 1.25 -22.82
C MET A 69 4.29 1.04 -21.82
N GLU A 70 5.50 0.78 -22.30
CA GLU A 70 6.69 0.70 -21.44
C GLU A 70 6.91 1.99 -20.64
N SER A 71 6.85 3.13 -21.31
CA SER A 71 6.96 4.44 -20.70
C SER A 71 5.90 4.67 -19.62
N GLU A 72 4.67 4.30 -19.90
CA GLU A 72 3.57 4.43 -18.95
C GLU A 72 3.72 3.50 -17.75
N LEU A 73 4.16 2.26 -17.97
CA LEU A 73 4.46 1.33 -16.88
C LEU A 73 5.57 1.84 -15.96
N GLN A 74 6.64 2.41 -16.52
CA GLN A 74 7.71 3.03 -15.72
C GLN A 74 7.18 4.20 -14.90
N ARG A 75 6.32 5.02 -15.49
CA ARG A 75 5.67 6.13 -14.79
C ARG A 75 4.77 5.64 -13.65
N LEU A 76 3.97 4.61 -13.89
CA LEU A 76 3.12 4.01 -12.86
C LEU A 76 3.94 3.37 -11.72
N THR A 77 5.02 2.66 -12.05
CA THR A 77 5.93 2.10 -11.06
C THR A 77 6.51 3.19 -10.16
N SER A 78 7.04 4.27 -10.76
CA SER A 78 7.57 5.41 -10.00
C SER A 78 6.51 6.08 -9.12
N LYS A 79 5.28 6.20 -9.61
CA LYS A 79 4.15 6.72 -8.83
C LYS A 79 3.78 5.82 -7.66
N THR A 80 3.81 4.51 -7.85
CA THR A 80 3.52 3.55 -6.78
C THR A 80 4.59 3.63 -5.70
N GLU A 81 5.86 3.70 -6.07
CA GLU A 81 6.97 3.89 -5.13
C GLU A 81 6.88 5.23 -4.37
N GLU A 82 6.51 6.31 -5.06
CA GLU A 82 6.29 7.61 -4.42
C GLU A 82 5.15 7.55 -3.40
N LEU A 83 4.04 6.89 -3.73
CA LEU A 83 2.90 6.70 -2.83
C LEU A 83 3.28 5.84 -1.63
N GLU A 84 3.99 4.74 -1.84
CA GLU A 84 4.50 3.87 -0.77
C GLU A 84 5.35 4.67 0.22
N ASN A 85 6.29 5.48 -0.28
CA ASN A 85 7.11 6.35 0.55
C ASN A 85 6.30 7.40 1.31
N LYS A 86 5.24 7.96 0.71
CA LYS A 86 4.35 8.90 1.38
C LYS A 86 3.54 8.23 2.47
N VAL A 87 2.98 7.06 2.20
CA VAL A 87 2.22 6.27 3.17
C VAL A 87 3.11 5.93 4.37
N ASN A 88 4.31 5.41 4.14
CA ASN A 88 5.26 5.07 5.20
C ASN A 88 5.61 6.28 6.07
N ARG A 89 5.83 7.45 5.47
CA ARG A 89 6.07 8.69 6.22
C ARG A 89 4.87 9.11 7.07
N VAL A 90 3.67 9.06 6.50
CA VAL A 90 2.44 9.41 7.22
C VAL A 90 2.21 8.46 8.38
N VAL A 91 2.42 7.15 8.20
CA VAL A 91 2.28 6.15 9.25
C VAL A 91 3.29 6.42 10.38
N THR A 92 4.56 6.62 10.05
CA THR A 92 5.61 6.87 11.05
C THR A 92 5.36 8.19 11.81
N ASP A 93 5.13 9.29 11.09
CA ASP A 93 4.89 10.60 11.69
C ASP A 93 3.61 10.63 12.51
N GLY A 94 2.54 10.00 12.01
CA GLY A 94 1.27 9.88 12.73
C GLY A 94 1.40 9.07 14.02
N THR A 95 2.10 7.93 13.96
CA THR A 95 2.35 7.09 15.15
C THR A 95 3.13 7.86 16.23
N ASN A 96 4.19 8.57 15.81
CA ASN A 96 5.00 9.35 16.73
C ASN A 96 4.20 10.50 17.37
N ARG A 97 3.34 11.17 16.61
CA ARG A 97 2.48 12.24 17.14
C ARG A 97 1.43 11.72 18.09
N ILE A 98 0.85 10.56 17.81
CA ILE A 98 -0.11 9.91 18.72
C ILE A 98 0.59 9.55 20.02
N GLY A 99 1.78 8.96 19.98
CA GLY A 99 2.57 8.66 21.17
C GLY A 99 2.91 9.89 22.00
N ASP A 100 3.29 11.01 21.36
CA ASP A 100 3.53 12.28 22.06
C ASP A 100 2.25 12.82 22.75
N LEU A 101 1.10 12.69 22.07
CA LEU A 101 -0.18 13.10 22.64
C LEU A 101 -0.62 12.22 23.80
N GLU A 102 -0.44 10.90 23.69
CA GLU A 102 -0.72 9.96 24.79
C GLU A 102 0.13 10.27 26.01
N PHE A 103 1.42 10.52 25.80
CA PHE A 103 2.34 10.90 26.86
C PHE A 103 1.88 12.19 27.56
N ARG A 104 1.58 13.24 26.81
CA ARG A 104 1.12 14.52 27.36
C ARG A 104 -0.22 14.40 28.08
N LEU A 105 -1.11 13.56 27.55
CA LEU A 105 -2.42 13.35 28.18
C LEU A 105 -2.25 12.71 29.55
N VAL A 106 -1.46 11.65 29.67
CA VAL A 106 -1.20 10.99 30.95
C VAL A 106 -0.49 11.91 31.94
N GLU A 107 0.45 12.76 31.46
CA GLU A 107 1.13 13.75 32.27
C GLU A 107 0.13 14.79 32.84
N LEU A 108 -0.80 15.27 32.00
CA LEU A 108 -1.85 16.23 32.44
C LEU A 108 -2.87 15.61 33.40
N GLU A 109 -3.17 14.34 33.25
CA GLU A 109 -4.06 13.57 34.13
C GLU A 109 -3.39 13.19 35.48
N GLY A 110 -2.09 13.45 35.61
CA GLY A 110 -1.30 13.08 36.78
C GLY A 110 -1.08 11.58 36.92
N GLY A 111 -1.20 10.87 35.81
CA GLY A 111 -0.96 9.43 35.74
C GLY A 111 0.52 9.07 35.68
N ASP A 112 0.81 7.78 35.80
CA ASP A 112 2.17 7.26 35.64
C ASP A 112 2.52 7.08 34.15
N VAL A 113 3.39 7.94 33.64
CA VAL A 113 3.93 7.86 32.26
C VAL A 113 4.66 6.54 31.97
N GLY A 114 5.17 5.87 33.00
CA GLY A 114 5.78 4.57 32.85
C GLY A 114 4.80 3.42 32.57
N SER A 115 3.51 3.67 32.77
CA SER A 115 2.44 2.71 32.47
C SER A 115 1.95 2.77 31.01
N ILE A 116 2.39 3.78 30.24
CA ILE A 116 2.04 3.90 28.82
C ILE A 116 2.71 2.78 28.06
N GLY A 117 1.90 1.90 27.46
CA GLY A 117 2.37 0.86 26.57
C GLY A 117 2.93 1.44 25.27
N GLN A 118 3.35 0.55 24.38
CA GLN A 118 3.77 0.95 23.04
C GLN A 118 2.56 1.48 22.25
N THR A 119 2.68 2.70 21.72
CA THR A 119 1.64 3.28 20.85
C THR A 119 1.44 2.40 19.62
N PRO A 120 0.22 1.93 19.35
CA PRO A 120 -0.04 1.12 18.16
C PRO A 120 0.21 1.95 16.90
N THR A 121 0.75 1.30 15.89
CA THR A 121 1.04 1.92 14.59
C THR A 121 -0.24 2.46 13.96
N LEU A 122 -0.18 3.68 13.44
CA LEU A 122 -1.26 4.27 12.68
C LEU A 122 -1.62 3.35 11.49
N GLY A 123 -2.88 2.88 11.47
CA GLY A 123 -3.33 1.91 10.48
C GLY A 123 -3.21 0.44 10.90
N GLY A 124 -2.65 0.14 12.07
CA GLY A 124 -2.62 -1.21 12.65
C GLY A 124 -1.62 -2.18 12.00
N GLY A 125 -0.73 -1.68 11.14
CA GLY A 125 0.34 -2.46 10.52
C GLY A 125 1.63 -2.47 11.33
N GLU A 126 2.62 -3.21 10.87
CA GLU A 126 3.97 -3.16 11.40
C GLU A 126 4.65 -1.84 10.99
N LEU A 127 5.48 -1.28 11.88
CA LEU A 127 6.26 -0.08 11.55
C LEU A 127 7.18 -0.37 10.36
N PRO A 128 7.24 0.52 9.36
CA PRO A 128 8.18 0.36 8.27
C PRO A 128 9.61 0.31 8.81
N PRO A 129 10.48 -0.54 8.25
CA PRO A 129 11.87 -0.64 8.69
C PRO A 129 12.53 0.73 8.59
N THR A 130 13.09 1.17 9.69
CA THR A 130 13.91 2.40 9.72
C THR A 130 15.16 2.15 8.88
N ALA A 131 15.26 2.88 7.79
CA ALA A 131 16.45 2.87 6.96
C ALA A 131 17.66 3.47 7.70
#